data_415bed7011b47d06a255f0c4bb80cdfb
#
_entry.id   415bed7011b47d06a255f0c4bb80cdfb
#
_cell.length_a   1.000
_cell.length_b   1.000
_cell.length_c   1.000
_cell.angle_alpha   90.00
_cell.angle_beta   90.00
_cell.angle_gamma   90.00
#
_symmetry.space_group_name_H-M   'P 1'
#
loop_
_entity.id
_entity.type
_entity.pdbx_description
1 polymer ?
#
loop_
_entity_poly.entity_id
_entity_poly.type
_entity_poly.pdbx_seq_one_letter_code
_entity_poly.pdbx_strand_id
1 'polypeptide(L)'
;MIVEERMRTFINSLDAGNTPFLDELECSALSEGVPIIRKEMQSFIKTLLALKKPQRILEVGTAVGFSTLLMCEYSQPEMHITTIENYEKRIPKARENFRRAGCESQITFLEGDAGQILKELSGAYDLIFMDAAKGQYIHFLPEVLRLLK
;
A
#
# COMPACT_ATOMS: atom_id res chain seq x y z
N MET A 1 11.38 6.55 -22.31
CA MET A 1 11.01 5.46 -21.37
C MET A 1 12.31 4.81 -20.91
N ILE A 2 12.51 4.64 -19.60
CA ILE A 2 13.79 4.15 -19.05
C ILE A 2 13.94 2.64 -19.22
N VAL A 3 12.84 1.90 -19.37
CA VAL A 3 12.83 0.44 -19.52
C VAL A 3 12.10 0.07 -20.82
N GLU A 4 12.74 -0.77 -21.63
CA GLU A 4 12.16 -1.27 -22.86
C GLU A 4 10.94 -2.16 -22.57
N GLU A 5 9.89 -2.07 -23.39
CA GLU A 5 8.64 -2.81 -23.19
C GLU A 5 8.82 -4.34 -23.18
N ARG A 6 9.75 -4.85 -23.99
CA ARG A 6 10.11 -6.27 -23.99
C ARG A 6 10.67 -6.74 -22.64
N MET A 7 11.52 -5.91 -22.01
CA MET A 7 12.11 -6.21 -20.72
C MET A 7 11.01 -6.26 -19.64
N ARG A 8 10.09 -5.29 -19.67
CA ARG A 8 8.95 -5.27 -18.74
C ARG A 8 8.05 -6.50 -18.94
N THR A 9 7.72 -6.85 -20.18
CA THR A 9 6.93 -8.05 -20.48
C THR A 9 7.62 -9.31 -19.98
N PHE A 10 8.94 -9.42 -20.17
CA PHE A 10 9.72 -10.54 -19.66
C PHE A 10 9.69 -10.61 -18.13
N ILE A 11 9.97 -9.50 -17.43
CA ILE A 11 9.93 -9.45 -15.97
C ILE A 11 8.54 -9.84 -15.46
N ASN A 12 7.47 -9.29 -16.04
CA ASN A 12 6.11 -9.59 -15.64
C ASN A 12 5.70 -11.05 -15.92
N SER A 13 6.30 -11.70 -16.91
CA SER A 13 6.05 -13.11 -17.17
C SER A 13 6.63 -14.05 -16.11
N LEU A 14 7.53 -13.54 -15.26
CA LEU A 14 8.10 -14.28 -14.13
C LEU A 14 7.29 -14.09 -12.83
N ASP A 15 6.30 -13.19 -12.83
CA ASP A 15 5.44 -12.99 -11.67
C ASP A 15 4.52 -14.20 -11.47
N ALA A 16 4.53 -14.77 -10.26
CA ALA A 16 3.67 -15.87 -9.89
C ALA A 16 2.18 -15.47 -9.68
N GLY A 17 1.86 -14.19 -9.86
CA GLY A 17 0.53 -13.64 -9.59
C GLY A 17 0.27 -13.33 -8.12
N ASN A 18 -0.97 -13.01 -7.82
CA ASN A 18 -1.47 -12.77 -6.48
C ASN A 18 -2.50 -13.83 -6.09
N THR A 19 -3.12 -13.68 -4.93
CA THR A 19 -4.29 -14.48 -4.56
C THR A 19 -5.48 -14.10 -5.47
N PRO A 20 -6.44 -15.01 -5.69
CA PRO A 20 -7.62 -14.72 -6.52
C PRO A 20 -8.37 -13.45 -6.10
N PHE A 21 -8.43 -13.17 -4.80
CA PHE A 21 -9.05 -11.97 -4.26
C PHE A 21 -8.30 -10.69 -4.68
N LEU A 22 -6.98 -10.68 -4.58
CA LEU A 22 -6.17 -9.53 -4.99
C LEU A 22 -6.21 -9.32 -6.50
N ASP A 23 -6.24 -10.39 -7.30
CA ASP A 23 -6.38 -10.28 -8.75
C ASP A 23 -7.76 -9.72 -9.14
N GLU A 24 -8.84 -10.15 -8.48
CA GLU A 24 -10.19 -9.57 -8.65
C GLU A 24 -10.19 -8.08 -8.31
N LEU A 25 -9.60 -7.72 -7.16
CA LEU A 25 -9.53 -6.33 -6.70
C LEU A 25 -8.73 -5.45 -7.67
N GLU A 26 -7.59 -5.94 -8.18
CA GLU A 26 -6.79 -5.25 -9.19
C GLU A 26 -7.59 -5.01 -10.46
N CYS A 27 -8.27 -6.04 -10.99
CA CYS A 27 -9.10 -5.92 -12.18
C CYS A 27 -10.24 -4.91 -11.98
N SER A 28 -10.94 -4.97 -10.85
CA SER A 28 -12.02 -4.03 -10.52
C SER A 28 -11.52 -2.59 -10.46
N ALA A 29 -10.42 -2.35 -9.75
CA ALA A 29 -9.86 -1.01 -9.61
C ALA A 29 -9.39 -0.43 -10.95
N LEU A 30 -8.72 -1.23 -11.78
CA LEU A 30 -8.29 -0.81 -13.12
C LEU A 30 -9.49 -0.48 -14.02
N SER A 31 -10.56 -1.26 -13.95
CA SER A 31 -11.80 -1.00 -14.72
C SER A 31 -12.50 0.30 -14.30
N GLU A 32 -12.37 0.68 -13.03
CA GLU A 32 -12.90 1.93 -12.46
C GLU A 32 -11.94 3.12 -12.65
N GLY A 33 -10.79 2.91 -13.33
CA GLY A 33 -9.77 3.95 -13.56
C GLY A 33 -9.01 4.36 -12.29
N VAL A 34 -9.02 3.53 -11.27
CA VAL A 34 -8.24 3.75 -10.05
C VAL A 34 -6.78 3.33 -10.29
N PRO A 35 -5.80 4.24 -10.11
CA PRO A 35 -4.40 3.87 -10.26
C PRO A 35 -4.00 2.85 -9.19
N ILE A 36 -3.35 1.78 -9.63
CA ILE A 36 -2.81 0.73 -8.77
C ILE A 36 -1.30 0.62 -9.00
N ILE A 37 -0.58 0.21 -7.99
CA ILE A 37 0.86 -0.10 -8.11
C ILE A 37 1.07 -1.18 -9.17
N ARG A 38 2.07 -0.98 -10.02
CA ARG A 38 2.39 -1.89 -11.13
C ARG A 38 2.92 -3.23 -10.62
N LYS A 39 2.85 -4.27 -11.44
CA LYS A 39 3.33 -5.63 -11.11
C LYS A 39 4.77 -5.65 -10.59
N GLU A 40 5.67 -4.85 -11.17
CA GLU A 40 7.05 -4.76 -10.73
C GLU A 40 7.16 -4.22 -9.29
N MET A 41 6.32 -3.24 -8.92
CA MET A 41 6.26 -2.71 -7.56
C MET A 41 5.61 -3.72 -6.60
N GLN A 42 4.58 -4.43 -7.05
CA GLN A 42 3.98 -5.50 -6.25
C GLN A 42 5.02 -6.57 -5.88
N SER A 43 5.78 -7.06 -6.87
CA SER A 43 6.86 -8.04 -6.66
C SER A 43 7.97 -7.50 -5.77
N PHE A 44 8.34 -6.23 -5.90
CA PHE A 44 9.32 -5.57 -5.05
C PHE A 44 8.84 -5.49 -3.59
N ILE A 45 7.59 -5.08 -3.36
CA ILE A 45 6.99 -5.05 -2.01
C ILE A 45 6.99 -6.45 -1.40
N LYS A 46 6.52 -7.48 -2.12
CA LYS A 46 6.55 -8.87 -1.65
C LYS A 46 7.96 -9.30 -1.21
N THR A 47 8.96 -8.94 -2.00
CA THR A 47 10.37 -9.23 -1.67
C THR A 47 10.82 -8.51 -0.39
N LEU A 48 10.51 -7.22 -0.25
CA LEU A 48 10.83 -6.47 0.96
C LEU A 48 10.15 -7.04 2.20
N LEU A 49 8.87 -7.43 2.10
CA LEU A 49 8.13 -8.04 3.20
C LEU A 49 8.77 -9.38 3.63
N ALA A 50 9.16 -10.21 2.67
CA ALA A 50 9.81 -11.48 2.96
C ALA A 50 11.17 -11.32 3.64
N LEU A 51 11.96 -10.32 3.23
CA LEU A 51 13.29 -10.05 3.78
C LEU A 51 13.23 -9.32 5.12
N LYS A 52 12.42 -8.26 5.20
CA LYS A 52 12.37 -7.37 6.37
C LYS A 52 11.48 -7.90 7.48
N LYS A 53 10.41 -8.64 7.13
CA LYS A 53 9.37 -9.15 8.04
C LYS A 53 8.89 -8.04 9.00
N PRO A 54 8.40 -6.90 8.46
CA PRO A 54 8.01 -5.76 9.27
C PRO A 54 6.83 -6.14 10.17
N GLN A 55 6.84 -5.67 11.41
CA GLN A 55 5.71 -5.81 12.33
C GLN A 55 4.78 -4.59 12.27
N ARG A 56 5.33 -3.42 11.96
CA ARG A 56 4.56 -2.17 11.86
C ARG A 56 4.84 -1.49 10.53
N ILE A 57 3.81 -1.34 9.73
CA ILE A 57 3.86 -0.68 8.43
C ILE A 57 3.05 0.62 8.49
N LEU A 58 3.56 1.68 7.90
CA LEU A 58 2.80 2.89 7.60
C LEU A 58 2.64 3.03 6.09
N GLU A 59 1.42 3.26 5.64
CA GLU A 59 1.11 3.57 4.26
C GLU A 59 0.51 4.97 4.14
N VAL A 60 0.99 5.76 3.20
CA VAL A 60 0.44 7.07 2.88
C VAL A 60 -0.14 7.03 1.46
N GLY A 61 -1.46 7.01 1.36
CA GLY A 61 -2.21 6.82 0.13
C GLY A 61 -2.81 5.42 0.02
N THR A 62 -3.98 5.22 0.62
CA THR A 62 -4.70 3.93 0.63
C THR A 62 -5.40 3.63 -0.69
N ALA A 63 -5.93 4.66 -1.36
CA ALA A 63 -6.83 4.53 -2.50
C ALA A 63 -8.00 3.57 -2.19
N VAL A 64 -8.12 2.46 -2.94
CA VAL A 64 -9.12 1.42 -2.70
C VAL A 64 -8.62 0.27 -1.81
N GLY A 65 -7.41 0.40 -1.24
CA GLY A 65 -6.83 -0.56 -0.31
C GLY A 65 -6.04 -1.71 -0.95
N PHE A 66 -5.74 -1.65 -2.24
CA PHE A 66 -5.04 -2.75 -2.92
C PHE A 66 -3.66 -3.01 -2.33
N SER A 67 -2.81 -1.99 -2.23
CA SER A 67 -1.45 -2.11 -1.67
C SER A 67 -1.48 -2.48 -0.19
N THR A 68 -2.43 -1.92 0.58
CA THR A 68 -2.67 -2.30 1.98
C THR A 68 -2.92 -3.80 2.10
N LEU A 69 -3.85 -4.34 1.31
CA LEU A 69 -4.23 -5.76 1.33
C LEU A 69 -3.13 -6.66 0.78
N LEU A 70 -2.38 -6.22 -0.23
CA LEU A 70 -1.18 -6.91 -0.68
C LEU A 70 -0.17 -7.05 0.48
N MET A 71 0.06 -5.97 1.22
CA MET A 71 0.98 -6.01 2.37
C MET A 71 0.45 -6.89 3.50
N CYS A 72 -0.85 -6.91 3.76
CA CYS A 72 -1.46 -7.83 4.73
C CYS A 72 -1.26 -9.30 4.32
N GLU A 73 -1.54 -9.65 3.07
CA GLU A 73 -1.48 -11.02 2.55
C GLU A 73 -0.06 -11.61 2.61
N TYR A 74 0.95 -10.79 2.31
CA TYR A 74 2.35 -11.26 2.20
C TYR A 74 3.21 -10.95 3.43
N SER A 75 2.61 -10.47 4.52
CA SER A 75 3.29 -10.24 5.80
C SER A 75 3.01 -11.35 6.81
N GLN A 76 3.67 -11.26 7.99
CA GLN A 76 3.37 -12.14 9.11
C GLN A 76 1.99 -11.82 9.71
N PRO A 77 1.27 -12.79 10.28
CA PRO A 77 -0.08 -12.59 10.83
C PRO A 77 -0.16 -11.51 11.92
N GLU A 78 0.92 -11.26 12.63
CA GLU A 78 1.01 -10.27 13.71
C GLU A 78 1.32 -8.86 13.21
N MET A 79 1.59 -8.70 11.90
CA MET A 79 1.85 -7.40 11.31
C MET A 79 0.63 -6.49 11.44
N HIS A 80 0.89 -5.23 11.77
CA HIS A 80 -0.14 -4.19 11.80
C HIS A 80 0.22 -3.05 10.85
N ILE A 81 -0.73 -2.66 10.01
CA ILE A 81 -0.58 -1.55 9.07
C ILE A 81 -1.46 -0.37 9.46
N THR A 82 -0.85 0.82 9.52
CA THR A 82 -1.58 2.09 9.57
C THR A 82 -1.59 2.67 8.17
N THR A 83 -2.77 2.97 7.63
CA THR A 83 -2.92 3.54 6.29
C THR A 83 -3.76 4.80 6.30
N ILE A 84 -3.40 5.79 5.46
CA ILE A 84 -3.98 7.13 5.46
C ILE A 84 -4.59 7.44 4.09
N GLU A 85 -5.84 7.93 4.06
CA GLU A 85 -6.53 8.38 2.85
C GLU A 85 -7.38 9.63 3.14
N ASN A 86 -7.37 10.58 2.21
CA ASN A 86 -8.20 11.78 2.31
C ASN A 86 -9.28 11.88 1.22
N TYR A 87 -9.26 11.01 0.23
CA TYR A 87 -10.22 11.08 -0.87
C TYR A 87 -11.53 10.37 -0.51
N GLU A 88 -12.50 11.15 -0.07
CA GLU A 88 -13.80 10.67 0.45
C GLU A 88 -14.49 9.61 -0.43
N LYS A 89 -14.34 9.70 -1.77
CA LYS A 89 -14.98 8.74 -2.69
C LYS A 89 -14.34 7.34 -2.66
N ARG A 90 -13.09 7.21 -2.22
CA ARG A 90 -12.35 5.93 -2.15
C ARG A 90 -12.45 5.27 -0.79
N ILE A 91 -12.65 6.05 0.25
CA ILE A 91 -12.73 5.58 1.65
C ILE A 91 -13.76 4.45 1.84
N PRO A 92 -15.03 4.58 1.37
CA PRO A 92 -16.01 3.50 1.55
C PRO A 92 -15.59 2.21 0.83
N LYS A 93 -14.97 2.34 -0.34
CA LYS A 93 -14.50 1.19 -1.12
C LYS A 93 -13.33 0.47 -0.42
N ALA A 94 -12.37 1.24 0.13
CA ALA A 94 -11.26 0.68 0.90
C ALA A 94 -11.78 -0.09 2.12
N ARG A 95 -12.69 0.48 2.90
CA ARG A 95 -13.32 -0.19 4.05
C ARG A 95 -14.01 -1.49 3.65
N GLU A 96 -14.78 -1.48 2.56
CA GLU A 96 -15.45 -2.67 2.04
C GLU A 96 -14.44 -3.74 1.64
N ASN A 97 -13.36 -3.37 0.98
CA ASN A 97 -12.31 -4.29 0.57
C ASN A 97 -11.58 -4.90 1.79
N PHE A 98 -11.31 -4.12 2.84
CA PHE A 98 -10.72 -4.62 4.08
C PHE A 98 -11.61 -5.64 4.76
N ARG A 99 -12.92 -5.35 4.81
CA ARG A 99 -13.93 -6.28 5.36
C ARG A 99 -14.02 -7.57 4.55
N ARG A 100 -14.06 -7.48 3.21
CA ARG A 100 -14.09 -8.65 2.32
C ARG A 100 -12.86 -9.54 2.47
N ALA A 101 -11.71 -8.92 2.72
CA ALA A 101 -10.44 -9.65 2.96
C ALA A 101 -10.32 -10.22 4.38
N GLY A 102 -11.17 -9.81 5.33
CA GLY A 102 -11.08 -10.22 6.73
C GLY A 102 -9.85 -9.67 7.47
N CYS A 103 -9.26 -8.58 6.98
CA CYS A 103 -8.01 -8.01 7.51
C CYS A 103 -8.23 -6.79 8.42
N GLU A 104 -9.47 -6.45 8.78
CA GLU A 104 -9.79 -5.24 9.54
C GLU A 104 -9.03 -5.14 10.88
N SER A 105 -8.79 -6.25 11.55
CA SER A 105 -8.06 -6.29 12.82
C SER A 105 -6.56 -5.94 12.68
N GLN A 106 -6.01 -6.08 11.49
CA GLN A 106 -4.61 -5.78 11.19
C GLN A 106 -4.43 -4.35 10.66
N ILE A 107 -5.53 -3.61 10.42
CA ILE A 107 -5.49 -2.31 9.73
C ILE A 107 -6.03 -1.21 10.64
N THR A 108 -5.22 -0.19 10.88
CA THR A 108 -5.70 1.11 11.37
C THR A 108 -5.86 2.04 10.17
N PHE A 109 -7.12 2.32 9.82
CA PHE A 109 -7.44 3.19 8.70
C PHE A 109 -7.73 4.61 9.18
N LEU A 110 -6.88 5.56 8.83
CA LEU A 110 -6.97 6.97 9.20
C LEU A 110 -7.47 7.80 8.01
N GLU A 111 -8.58 8.49 8.22
CA GLU A 111 -9.22 9.32 7.20
C GLU A 111 -8.86 10.78 7.44
N GLY A 112 -8.23 11.43 6.46
CA GLY A 112 -7.89 12.84 6.55
C GLY A 112 -6.59 13.22 5.85
N ASP A 113 -6.19 14.46 6.07
CA ASP A 113 -4.97 15.01 5.47
C ASP A 113 -3.72 14.35 6.05
N ALA A 114 -2.92 13.74 5.16
CA ALA A 114 -1.72 13.01 5.57
C ALA A 114 -0.67 13.93 6.21
N GLY A 115 -0.59 15.20 5.79
CA GLY A 115 0.35 16.16 6.37
C GLY A 115 0.03 16.55 7.81
N GLN A 116 -1.25 16.47 8.20
CA GLN A 116 -1.68 16.65 9.59
C GLN A 116 -1.52 15.37 10.39
N ILE A 117 -2.06 14.27 9.87
CA ILE A 117 -2.02 12.96 10.54
C ILE A 117 -0.58 12.53 10.84
N LEU A 118 0.34 12.67 9.88
CA LEU A 118 1.74 12.28 10.08
C LEU A 118 2.41 13.02 11.26
N LYS A 119 2.07 14.28 11.52
CA LYS A 119 2.59 15.06 12.65
C LYS A 119 2.07 14.55 14.00
N GLU A 120 0.84 14.04 14.03
CA GLU A 120 0.19 13.53 15.23
C GLU A 120 0.56 12.08 15.54
N LEU A 121 0.98 11.31 14.51
CA LEU A 121 1.41 9.94 14.70
C LEU A 121 2.65 9.85 15.59
N SER A 122 2.63 8.88 16.47
CA SER A 122 3.74 8.52 17.34
C SER A 122 4.15 7.06 17.15
N GLY A 123 5.35 6.73 17.61
CA GLY A 123 5.89 5.38 17.49
C GLY A 123 6.86 5.24 16.32
N ALA A 124 7.27 4.01 16.07
CA ALA A 124 8.25 3.70 15.05
C ALA A 124 7.71 2.60 14.13
N TYR A 125 7.89 2.77 12.84
CA TYR A 125 7.48 1.84 11.80
C TYR A 125 8.71 1.14 11.20
N ASP A 126 8.57 -0.14 10.90
CA ASP A 126 9.64 -0.95 10.30
C ASP A 126 9.73 -0.77 8.79
N LEU A 127 8.60 -0.38 8.17
CA LEU A 127 8.46 -0.08 6.76
C LEU A 127 7.47 1.07 6.58
N ILE A 128 7.82 2.04 5.74
CA ILE A 128 6.91 3.11 5.34
C ILE A 128 6.78 3.10 3.82
N PHE A 129 5.54 2.93 3.34
CA PHE A 129 5.20 2.97 1.94
C PHE A 129 4.45 4.27 1.63
N MET A 130 5.00 5.09 0.74
CA MET A 130 4.45 6.39 0.41
C MET A 130 4.07 6.43 -1.07
N ASP A 131 2.78 6.32 -1.36
CA ASP A 131 2.19 6.40 -2.71
C ASP A 131 1.06 7.44 -2.77
N ALA A 132 1.35 8.63 -2.26
CA ALA A 132 0.47 9.79 -2.28
C ALA A 132 0.76 10.69 -3.49
N ALA A 133 0.06 11.83 -3.57
CA ALA A 133 0.29 12.83 -4.60
C ALA A 133 1.76 13.30 -4.61
N LYS A 134 2.45 13.12 -5.73
CA LYS A 134 3.91 13.34 -5.87
C LYS A 134 4.40 14.70 -5.38
N GLY A 135 3.58 15.77 -5.55
CA GLY A 135 3.93 17.10 -5.07
C GLY A 135 3.99 17.25 -3.55
N GLN A 136 3.48 16.28 -2.79
CA GLN A 136 3.46 16.33 -1.33
C GLN A 136 4.63 15.60 -0.68
N TYR A 137 5.40 14.82 -1.41
CA TYR A 137 6.47 13.98 -0.85
C TYR A 137 7.49 14.77 -0.04
N ILE A 138 7.91 15.93 -0.54
CA ILE A 138 8.88 16.79 0.16
C ILE A 138 8.36 17.30 1.51
N HIS A 139 7.05 17.48 1.63
CA HIS A 139 6.40 17.92 2.86
C HIS A 139 6.19 16.78 3.86
N PHE A 140 6.00 15.55 3.37
CA PHE A 140 5.81 14.37 4.22
C PHE A 140 7.14 13.80 4.72
N LEU A 141 8.21 13.95 3.95
CA LEU A 141 9.50 13.30 4.21
C LEU A 141 10.06 13.54 5.62
N PRO A 142 10.05 14.75 6.22
CA PRO A 142 10.55 14.94 7.57
C PRO A 142 9.83 14.08 8.61
N GLU A 143 8.50 14.00 8.52
CA GLU A 143 7.69 13.20 9.43
C GLU A 143 7.87 11.70 9.18
N VAL A 144 7.96 11.29 7.92
CA VAL A 144 8.24 9.90 7.54
C VAL A 144 9.57 9.44 8.12
N LEU A 145 10.62 10.26 8.02
CA LEU A 145 11.94 9.95 8.60
C LEU A 145 11.90 9.89 10.13
N ARG A 146 11.11 10.74 10.78
CA ARG A 146 10.91 10.71 12.24
C ARG A 146 10.22 9.42 12.71
N LEU A 147 9.30 8.91 11.89
CA LEU A 147 8.51 7.71 12.20
C LEU A 147 9.19 6.40 11.80
N LEU A 148 10.21 6.43 10.96
CA LEU A 148 10.94 5.23 10.52
C LEU A 148 11.98 4.82 11.57
N LYS A 149 12.06 3.50 11.86
CA LYS A 149 13.11 2.92 12.71
C LYS A 149 14.46 2.90 12.02
#